data_dca434b2a8d8c492c26d6337a2f87ede
#
_entry.id   dca434b2a8d8c492c26d6337a2f87ede
#
_cell.length_a   1.000
_cell.length_b   1.000
_cell.length_c   1.000
_cell.angle_alpha   90.00
_cell.angle_beta   90.00
_cell.angle_gamma   90.00
#
_symmetry.space_group_name_H-M   'P 1'
#
loop_
_entity.id
_entity.type
_entity.pdbx_description
1 polymer ?
#
loop_
_entity_poly.entity_id
_entity_poly.type
_entity_poly.pdbx_seq_one_letter_code
_entity_poly.pdbx_strand_id
1 'polypeptide(L)'
;PTHFVLMANLAGPPPFDPRPLLAGLDFAYPGCTQIGGLASALDDNVLFLDGSLHANGLIGIAFQGNIEMETLVARGCRPLGDPMTANTCEHNLLFELDDRPASQVLAELYHSLSEADQARMRDSLLLGIASTEIKDPSEPHEFLMRNIVEMDHEKGFLAIGDVLRPGQ
;
A
#
# COMPACT_ATOMS: atom_id res chain seq x y z
N PRO A 1 23.03 14.71 0.80
CA PRO A 1 21.73 14.22 0.29
C PRO A 1 20.64 15.25 0.53
N THR A 2 19.55 15.14 -0.21
CA THR A 2 18.31 15.91 0.02
C THR A 2 17.20 14.93 0.32
N HIS A 3 16.40 15.20 1.35
CA HIS A 3 15.27 14.38 1.74
C HIS A 3 14.02 15.25 1.86
N PHE A 4 12.83 14.67 1.68
CA PHE A 4 11.58 15.41 1.65
C PHE A 4 10.55 14.80 2.61
N VAL A 5 9.89 15.67 3.37
CA VAL A 5 8.68 15.33 4.11
C VAL A 5 7.52 16.07 3.47
N LEU A 6 6.54 15.33 2.95
CA LEU A 6 5.51 15.85 2.07
C LEU A 6 4.10 15.56 2.62
N MET A 7 3.21 16.52 2.51
CA MET A 7 1.79 16.38 2.83
C MET A 7 0.96 16.81 1.62
N ALA A 8 0.06 15.93 1.17
CA ALA A 8 -0.79 16.20 0.01
C ALA A 8 -2.27 16.21 0.38
N ASN A 9 -3.03 17.10 -0.24
CA ASN A 9 -4.48 17.06 -0.29
C ASN A 9 -4.89 16.84 -1.74
N LEU A 10 -5.50 15.68 -2.03
CA LEU A 10 -5.91 15.28 -3.37
C LEU A 10 -7.29 15.81 -3.74
N ALA A 11 -8.04 16.33 -2.74
CA ALA A 11 -9.37 16.86 -2.95
C ALA A 11 -9.33 18.19 -3.71
N GLY A 12 -10.47 18.57 -4.29
CA GLY A 12 -10.67 19.84 -4.96
C GLY A 12 -10.92 19.69 -6.46
N PRO A 13 -11.55 20.70 -7.07
CA PRO A 13 -11.72 20.80 -8.50
C PRO A 13 -10.64 21.71 -9.15
N PRO A 14 -9.73 21.21 -10.02
CA PRO A 14 -9.51 19.79 -10.31
C PRO A 14 -8.79 19.05 -9.17
N PRO A 15 -8.94 17.71 -9.06
CA PRO A 15 -8.20 16.93 -8.09
C PRO A 15 -6.70 17.01 -8.38
N PHE A 16 -5.90 17.10 -7.31
CA PHE A 16 -4.44 17.13 -7.42
C PHE A 16 -3.87 15.72 -7.58
N ASP A 17 -3.04 15.50 -8.59
CA ASP A 17 -2.27 14.26 -8.76
C ASP A 17 -0.82 14.48 -8.33
N PRO A 18 -0.35 13.85 -7.23
CA PRO A 18 1.02 14.02 -6.75
C PRO A 18 2.05 13.23 -7.57
N ARG A 19 1.65 12.23 -8.36
CA ARG A 19 2.56 11.31 -9.06
C ARG A 19 3.57 12.00 -9.97
N PRO A 20 3.21 13.00 -10.81
CA PRO A 20 4.20 13.68 -11.63
C PRO A 20 5.26 14.46 -10.82
N LEU A 21 4.83 15.03 -9.68
CA LEU A 21 5.77 15.75 -8.80
C LEU A 21 6.73 14.77 -8.12
N LEU A 22 6.23 13.66 -7.57
CA LEU A 22 7.05 12.64 -6.93
C LEU A 22 8.07 12.06 -7.92
N ALA A 23 7.64 11.72 -9.14
CA ALA A 23 8.54 11.26 -10.19
C ALA A 23 9.58 12.33 -10.58
N GLY A 24 9.20 13.61 -10.58
CA GLY A 24 10.13 14.73 -10.81
C GLY A 24 11.17 14.86 -9.70
N LEU A 25 10.79 14.66 -8.45
CA LEU A 25 11.71 14.66 -7.31
C LEU A 25 12.68 13.46 -7.36
N ASP A 26 12.20 12.26 -7.71
CA ASP A 26 13.06 11.08 -7.91
C ASP A 26 14.10 11.32 -9.01
N PHE A 27 13.69 11.96 -10.10
CA PHE A 27 14.58 12.29 -11.20
C PHE A 27 15.60 13.38 -10.82
N ALA A 28 15.17 14.43 -10.12
CA ALA A 28 16.00 15.58 -9.78
C ALA A 28 16.95 15.31 -8.58
N TYR A 29 16.56 14.40 -7.69
CA TYR A 29 17.30 14.06 -6.47
C TYR A 29 17.45 12.54 -6.32
N PRO A 30 18.26 11.88 -7.16
CA PRO A 30 18.45 10.44 -7.11
C PRO A 30 18.90 9.96 -5.72
N GLY A 31 18.20 8.96 -5.16
CA GLY A 31 18.50 8.44 -3.83
C GLY A 31 18.00 9.31 -2.67
N CYS A 32 17.13 10.30 -2.94
CA CYS A 32 16.45 11.03 -1.88
C CYS A 32 15.41 10.12 -1.17
N THR A 33 15.22 10.37 0.12
CA THR A 33 14.10 9.80 0.85
C THR A 33 12.90 10.75 0.72
N GLN A 34 11.76 10.22 0.28
CA GLN A 34 10.49 10.93 0.26
C GLN A 34 9.52 10.23 1.21
N ILE A 35 9.04 10.92 2.21
CA ILE A 35 8.07 10.41 3.18
C ILE A 35 6.97 11.44 3.41
N GLY A 36 5.78 10.97 3.76
CA GLY A 36 4.69 11.89 4.05
C GLY A 36 3.34 11.19 4.09
N GLY A 37 2.28 11.96 3.86
CA GLY A 37 0.94 11.44 3.92
C GLY A 37 -0.09 12.30 3.20
N LEU A 38 -1.32 11.81 3.22
CA LEU A 38 -2.47 12.52 2.70
C LEU A 38 -3.21 13.22 3.84
N ALA A 39 -3.65 14.45 3.59
CA ALA A 39 -4.58 15.12 4.48
C ALA A 39 -5.89 14.32 4.52
N SER A 40 -6.35 14.00 5.72
CA SER A 40 -7.57 13.23 5.94
C SER A 40 -8.33 13.83 7.12
N ALA A 41 -9.52 14.34 6.86
CA ALA A 41 -10.45 14.88 7.84
C ALA A 41 -11.86 14.34 7.58
N LEU A 42 -12.76 14.52 8.54
CA LEU A 42 -14.17 14.11 8.40
C LEU A 42 -14.94 14.96 7.40
N ASP A 43 -14.61 16.25 7.35
CA ASP A 43 -15.30 17.22 6.47
C ASP A 43 -14.35 17.67 5.34
N ASP A 44 -13.71 18.84 5.50
CA ASP A 44 -12.83 19.42 4.50
C ASP A 44 -11.36 19.15 4.81
N ASN A 45 -10.65 18.55 3.87
CA ASN A 45 -9.21 18.42 3.94
C ASN A 45 -8.54 19.75 3.61
N VAL A 46 -7.62 20.19 4.46
CA VAL A 46 -6.83 21.40 4.24
C VAL A 46 -5.36 21.19 4.57
N LEU A 47 -4.49 21.93 3.90
CA LEU A 47 -3.07 22.04 4.19
C LEU A 47 -2.78 23.44 4.73
N PHE A 48 -1.83 23.55 5.66
CA PHE A 48 -1.42 24.81 6.27
C PHE A 48 0.02 25.14 5.85
N LEU A 49 0.20 26.29 5.21
CA LEU A 49 1.53 26.78 4.85
C LEU A 49 1.58 28.31 5.05
N ASP A 50 2.58 28.77 5.81
CA ASP A 50 2.85 30.18 6.07
C ASP A 50 1.61 30.98 6.55
N GLY A 51 0.83 30.35 7.44
CA GLY A 51 -0.40 30.93 7.98
C GLY A 51 -1.60 30.95 7.05
N SER A 52 -1.50 30.34 5.88
CA SER A 52 -2.57 30.20 4.89
C SER A 52 -3.11 28.79 4.79
N LEU A 53 -4.40 28.69 4.41
CA LEU A 53 -5.10 27.43 4.16
C LEU A 53 -5.10 27.13 2.65
N HIS A 54 -4.79 25.89 2.30
CA HIS A 54 -4.81 25.39 0.93
C HIS A 54 -5.74 24.19 0.83
N ALA A 55 -6.76 24.27 -0.02
CA ALA A 55 -7.78 23.24 -0.18
C ALA A 55 -7.34 22.06 -1.05
N ASN A 56 -6.23 22.18 -1.79
CA ASN A 56 -5.63 21.09 -2.57
C ASN A 56 -4.14 21.34 -2.78
N GLY A 57 -3.45 20.36 -3.35
CA GLY A 57 -2.04 20.46 -3.69
C GLY A 57 -1.14 19.68 -2.76
N LEU A 58 0.14 20.03 -2.76
CA LEU A 58 1.17 19.41 -1.95
C LEU A 58 2.03 20.49 -1.30
N ILE A 59 2.31 20.31 -0.02
CA ILE A 59 3.28 21.12 0.74
C ILE A 59 4.35 20.20 1.30
N GLY A 60 5.52 20.74 1.65
CA GLY A 60 6.56 19.93 2.26
C GLY A 60 7.76 20.72 2.71
N ILE A 61 8.69 19.99 3.30
CA ILE A 61 9.97 20.49 3.77
C ILE A 61 11.07 19.68 3.10
N ALA A 62 12.07 20.38 2.54
CA ALA A 62 13.30 19.78 2.05
C ALA A 62 14.40 19.90 3.11
N PHE A 63 15.04 18.79 3.43
CA PHE A 63 16.18 18.71 4.32
C PHE A 63 17.45 18.52 3.48
N GLN A 64 18.42 19.39 3.64
CA GLN A 64 19.69 19.34 2.91
C GLN A 64 20.89 19.40 3.84
N GLY A 65 21.98 18.75 3.44
CA GLY A 65 23.26 18.80 4.15
C GLY A 65 23.66 17.43 4.70
N ASN A 66 24.40 17.44 5.80
CA ASN A 66 24.84 16.21 6.46
C ASN A 66 23.74 15.68 7.37
N ILE A 67 22.65 15.20 6.74
CA ILE A 67 21.45 14.65 7.41
C ILE A 67 21.25 13.24 6.90
N GLU A 68 21.05 12.30 7.79
CA GLU A 68 20.57 10.95 7.51
C GLU A 68 19.08 10.90 7.93
N MET A 69 18.25 10.34 7.07
CA MET A 69 16.82 10.22 7.32
C MET A 69 16.43 8.74 7.30
N GLU A 70 16.13 8.21 8.48
CA GLU A 70 15.51 6.90 8.62
C GLU A 70 13.99 7.04 8.65
N THR A 71 13.30 6.14 7.96
CA THR A 71 11.83 6.17 7.87
C THR A 71 11.26 4.87 8.41
N LEU A 72 10.16 5.00 9.16
CA LEU A 72 9.38 3.86 9.64
C LEU A 72 7.94 4.01 9.15
N VAL A 73 7.47 3.03 8.39
CA VAL A 73 6.07 2.96 7.95
C VAL A 73 5.34 1.88 8.75
N ALA A 74 4.60 2.31 9.77
CA ALA A 74 3.75 1.42 10.56
C ALA A 74 2.37 1.30 9.90
N ARG A 75 2.03 0.12 9.38
CA ARG A 75 0.78 -0.09 8.63
C ARG A 75 -0.39 -0.57 9.49
N GLY A 76 -0.14 -0.85 10.78
CA GLY A 76 -1.17 -1.34 11.70
C GLY A 76 -1.77 -2.71 11.33
N CYS A 77 -1.17 -3.42 10.38
CA CYS A 77 -1.61 -4.72 9.91
C CYS A 77 -0.78 -5.84 10.55
N ARG A 78 -1.43 -6.97 10.83
CA ARG A 78 -0.79 -8.20 11.27
C ARG A 78 -0.92 -9.24 10.16
N PRO A 79 0.14 -9.94 9.78
CA PRO A 79 0.05 -11.02 8.80
C PRO A 79 -0.83 -12.16 9.35
N LEU A 80 -1.62 -12.75 8.46
CA LEU A 80 -2.41 -13.97 8.68
C LEU A 80 -1.87 -15.04 7.73
N GLY A 81 -1.27 -16.09 8.28
CA GLY A 81 -0.61 -17.14 7.50
C GLY A 81 0.79 -16.75 7.01
N ASP A 82 1.36 -17.63 6.22
CA ASP A 82 2.68 -17.48 5.62
C ASP A 82 2.60 -16.76 4.26
N PRO A 83 3.70 -16.16 3.78
CA PRO A 83 3.76 -15.63 2.42
C PRO A 83 3.49 -16.72 1.39
N MET A 84 2.75 -16.38 0.33
CA MET A 84 2.37 -17.26 -0.77
C MET A 84 2.75 -16.61 -2.08
N THR A 85 2.93 -17.42 -3.13
CA THR A 85 3.28 -16.96 -4.47
C THR A 85 2.04 -16.80 -5.33
N ALA A 86 1.87 -15.66 -5.98
CA ALA A 86 0.85 -15.46 -7.00
C ALA A 86 1.29 -16.14 -8.31
N ASN A 87 0.82 -17.36 -8.57
CA ASN A 87 1.23 -18.15 -9.73
C ASN A 87 0.53 -17.67 -11.01
N THR A 88 -0.78 -17.49 -10.93
CA THR A 88 -1.60 -17.06 -12.06
C THR A 88 -2.38 -15.80 -11.70
N CYS A 89 -2.13 -14.73 -12.43
CA CYS A 89 -2.87 -13.48 -12.29
C CYS A 89 -3.03 -12.79 -13.66
N GLU A 90 -4.10 -12.03 -13.82
CA GLU A 90 -4.38 -11.21 -15.00
C GLU A 90 -4.89 -9.84 -14.55
N HIS A 91 -4.10 -8.79 -14.84
CA HIS A 91 -4.34 -7.43 -14.37
C HIS A 91 -4.50 -7.39 -12.84
N ASN A 92 -5.71 -7.15 -12.36
CA ASN A 92 -6.05 -7.10 -10.95
C ASN A 92 -6.75 -8.36 -10.43
N LEU A 93 -6.82 -9.41 -11.24
CA LEU A 93 -7.42 -10.69 -10.87
C LEU A 93 -6.34 -11.68 -10.47
N LEU A 94 -6.45 -12.24 -9.28
CA LEU A 94 -5.60 -13.28 -8.73
C LEU A 94 -6.33 -14.61 -8.79
N PHE A 95 -5.89 -15.51 -9.64
CA PHE A 95 -6.51 -16.83 -9.85
C PHE A 95 -5.89 -17.90 -8.97
N GLU A 96 -4.55 -17.90 -8.82
CA GLU A 96 -3.87 -18.96 -8.09
C GLU A 96 -2.83 -18.40 -7.12
N LEU A 97 -2.83 -18.98 -5.91
CA LEU A 97 -1.83 -18.84 -4.85
C LEU A 97 -1.25 -20.23 -4.57
N ASP A 98 0.07 -20.39 -4.66
CA ASP A 98 0.78 -21.66 -4.49
C ASP A 98 0.11 -22.82 -5.26
N ASP A 99 -0.14 -22.58 -6.56
CA ASP A 99 -0.76 -23.53 -7.50
C ASP A 99 -2.19 -24.00 -7.13
N ARG A 100 -2.91 -23.20 -6.35
CA ARG A 100 -4.28 -23.49 -5.90
C ARG A 100 -5.21 -22.30 -6.13
N PRO A 101 -6.52 -22.52 -6.35
CA PRO A 101 -7.46 -21.42 -6.52
C PRO A 101 -7.41 -20.41 -5.35
N ALA A 102 -7.19 -19.14 -5.65
CA ALA A 102 -6.95 -18.10 -4.65
C ALA A 102 -8.13 -17.95 -3.66
N SER A 103 -9.36 -18.07 -4.13
CA SER A 103 -10.55 -18.03 -3.25
C SER A 103 -10.64 -19.23 -2.31
N GLN A 104 -10.18 -20.41 -2.73
CA GLN A 104 -10.12 -21.59 -1.89
C GLN A 104 -9.06 -21.45 -0.80
N VAL A 105 -7.86 -20.99 -1.18
CA VAL A 105 -6.77 -20.74 -0.21
C VAL A 105 -7.22 -19.75 0.86
N LEU A 106 -7.90 -18.67 0.47
CA LEU A 106 -8.44 -17.70 1.41
C LEU A 106 -9.49 -18.29 2.35
N ALA A 107 -10.40 -19.15 1.82
CA ALA A 107 -11.42 -19.82 2.62
C ALA A 107 -10.79 -20.80 3.63
N GLU A 108 -9.80 -21.57 3.23
CA GLU A 108 -9.08 -22.49 4.13
C GLU A 108 -8.31 -21.71 5.22
N LEU A 109 -7.63 -20.64 4.86
CA LEU A 109 -6.98 -19.74 5.81
C LEU A 109 -8.01 -19.26 6.84
N TYR A 110 -9.16 -18.73 6.40
CA TYR A 110 -10.23 -18.27 7.28
C TYR A 110 -10.64 -19.35 8.28
N HIS A 111 -10.87 -20.58 7.83
CA HIS A 111 -11.28 -21.69 8.70
C HIS A 111 -10.18 -22.18 9.66
N SER A 112 -8.92 -21.91 9.36
CA SER A 112 -7.78 -22.25 10.23
C SER A 112 -7.56 -21.24 11.36
N LEU A 113 -8.13 -20.05 11.26
CA LEU A 113 -7.94 -18.95 12.21
C LEU A 113 -8.77 -19.11 13.48
N SER A 114 -8.31 -18.45 14.56
CA SER A 114 -9.11 -18.29 15.78
C SER A 114 -10.38 -17.47 15.50
N GLU A 115 -11.44 -17.65 16.32
CA GLU A 115 -12.69 -16.87 16.19
C GLU A 115 -12.44 -15.35 16.21
N ALA A 116 -11.49 -14.90 17.05
CA ALA A 116 -11.10 -13.48 17.13
C ALA A 116 -10.47 -12.97 15.82
N ASP A 117 -9.66 -13.80 15.17
CA ASP A 117 -9.03 -13.45 13.90
C ASP A 117 -9.99 -13.55 12.71
N GLN A 118 -10.89 -14.52 12.74
CA GLN A 118 -12.00 -14.60 11.79
C GLN A 118 -12.88 -13.35 11.84
N ALA A 119 -13.18 -12.85 13.04
CA ALA A 119 -13.94 -11.61 13.20
C ALA A 119 -13.18 -10.41 12.59
N ARG A 120 -11.89 -10.25 12.91
CA ARG A 120 -11.04 -9.18 12.31
C ARG A 120 -10.94 -9.29 10.80
N MET A 121 -10.80 -10.50 10.27
CA MET A 121 -10.72 -10.75 8.83
C MET A 121 -12.03 -10.34 8.11
N ARG A 122 -13.18 -10.55 8.73
CA ARG A 122 -14.47 -10.09 8.19
C ARG A 122 -14.58 -8.57 8.18
N ASP A 123 -14.04 -7.91 9.20
CA ASP A 123 -14.15 -6.46 9.35
C ASP A 123 -13.16 -5.71 8.45
N SER A 124 -11.95 -6.23 8.28
CA SER A 124 -10.89 -5.53 7.55
C SER A 124 -9.81 -6.50 7.09
N LEU A 125 -9.97 -7.04 5.88
CA LEU A 125 -8.97 -7.87 5.23
C LEU A 125 -8.26 -7.09 4.13
N LEU A 126 -6.92 -7.07 4.20
CA LEU A 126 -6.05 -6.51 3.18
C LEU A 126 -5.10 -7.58 2.65
N LEU A 127 -4.83 -7.54 1.37
CA LEU A 127 -3.77 -8.34 0.76
C LEU A 127 -2.45 -7.57 0.86
N GLY A 128 -1.42 -8.20 1.41
CA GLY A 128 -0.05 -7.67 1.36
C GLY A 128 0.66 -8.17 0.11
N ILE A 129 1.07 -7.28 -0.77
CA ILE A 129 1.87 -7.59 -1.96
C ILE A 129 3.32 -7.26 -1.64
N ALA A 130 4.23 -8.24 -1.72
CA ALA A 130 5.64 -8.00 -1.50
C ALA A 130 6.21 -7.04 -2.56
N SER A 131 6.93 -6.01 -2.11
CA SER A 131 7.57 -5.03 -3.02
C SER A 131 8.79 -5.61 -3.74
N THR A 132 9.40 -6.65 -3.19
CA THR A 132 10.54 -7.38 -3.73
C THR A 132 10.35 -8.88 -3.55
N GLU A 133 11.06 -9.69 -4.34
CA GLU A 133 11.08 -11.14 -4.18
C GLU A 133 11.49 -11.53 -2.75
N ILE A 134 10.66 -12.33 -2.08
CA ILE A 134 10.95 -12.83 -0.74
C ILE A 134 11.93 -13.98 -0.86
N LYS A 135 13.21 -13.74 -0.52
CA LYS A 135 14.26 -14.76 -0.54
C LYS A 135 14.35 -15.52 0.79
N ASP A 136 14.07 -14.83 1.89
CA ASP A 136 14.06 -15.41 3.24
C ASP A 136 12.81 -14.93 3.98
N PRO A 137 11.81 -15.81 4.21
CA PRO A 137 10.58 -15.45 4.93
C PRO A 137 10.79 -14.98 6.37
N SER A 138 11.95 -15.24 6.96
CA SER A 138 12.28 -14.84 8.33
C SER A 138 12.75 -13.38 8.43
N GLU A 139 13.14 -12.76 7.32
CA GLU A 139 13.53 -11.36 7.28
C GLU A 139 12.31 -10.42 7.21
N PRO A 140 12.41 -9.21 7.74
CA PRO A 140 11.35 -8.22 7.59
C PRO A 140 11.15 -7.83 6.11
N HIS A 141 9.96 -8.04 5.57
CA HIS A 141 9.63 -7.67 4.21
C HIS A 141 8.67 -6.49 4.17
N GLU A 142 8.83 -5.65 3.15
CA GLU A 142 7.89 -4.59 2.88
C GLU A 142 6.75 -5.11 2.00
N PHE A 143 5.52 -4.96 2.50
CA PHE A 143 4.30 -5.29 1.77
C PHE A 143 3.51 -4.03 1.43
N LEU A 144 3.04 -3.95 0.21
CA LEU A 144 2.05 -2.96 -0.20
C LEU A 144 0.65 -3.51 0.10
N MET A 145 -0.06 -2.84 1.02
CA MET A 145 -1.41 -3.27 1.40
C MET A 145 -2.43 -2.85 0.34
N ARG A 146 -3.25 -3.79 -0.11
CA ARG A 146 -4.30 -3.58 -1.09
C ARG A 146 -5.62 -4.18 -0.64
N ASN A 147 -6.71 -3.52 -0.99
CA ASN A 147 -8.04 -4.06 -0.73
C ASN A 147 -8.31 -5.26 -1.63
N ILE A 148 -9.01 -6.26 -1.08
CA ILE A 148 -9.70 -7.27 -1.87
C ILE A 148 -11.05 -6.66 -2.22
N VAL A 149 -11.28 -6.43 -3.52
CA VAL A 149 -12.46 -5.73 -4.04
C VAL A 149 -13.63 -6.69 -4.24
N GLU A 150 -13.31 -7.91 -4.68
CA GLU A 150 -14.30 -8.95 -4.99
C GLU A 150 -13.67 -10.34 -4.80
N MET A 151 -14.51 -11.32 -4.47
CA MET A 151 -14.14 -12.72 -4.40
C MET A 151 -15.20 -13.55 -5.11
N ASP A 152 -14.78 -14.32 -6.12
CA ASP A 152 -15.63 -15.25 -6.86
C ASP A 152 -15.25 -16.70 -6.50
N HIS A 153 -16.11 -17.36 -5.73
CA HIS A 153 -15.88 -18.74 -5.31
C HIS A 153 -16.10 -19.76 -6.43
N GLU A 154 -16.96 -19.45 -7.42
CA GLU A 154 -17.26 -20.37 -8.52
C GLU A 154 -16.09 -20.39 -9.52
N LYS A 155 -15.54 -19.23 -9.81
CA LYS A 155 -14.40 -19.08 -10.73
C LYS A 155 -13.04 -19.17 -10.02
N GLY A 156 -13.00 -19.14 -8.71
CA GLY A 156 -11.80 -19.36 -7.91
C GLY A 156 -10.89 -18.14 -7.73
N PHE A 157 -11.27 -16.93 -8.16
CA PHE A 157 -10.40 -15.76 -8.15
C PHE A 157 -10.71 -14.75 -7.04
N LEU A 158 -9.71 -13.87 -6.80
CA LEU A 158 -9.85 -12.63 -6.01
C LEU A 158 -9.56 -11.43 -6.91
N ALA A 159 -10.39 -10.39 -6.86
CA ALA A 159 -10.09 -9.11 -7.48
C ALA A 159 -9.43 -8.18 -6.46
N ILE A 160 -8.28 -7.63 -6.81
CA ILE A 160 -7.42 -6.82 -5.93
C ILE A 160 -7.44 -5.36 -6.38
N GLY A 161 -7.26 -4.42 -5.47
CA GLY A 161 -7.20 -2.98 -5.76
C GLY A 161 -5.90 -2.50 -6.42
N ASP A 162 -5.15 -3.39 -7.08
CA ASP A 162 -3.92 -3.08 -7.80
C ASP A 162 -3.65 -4.12 -8.90
N VAL A 163 -2.68 -3.82 -9.76
CA VAL A 163 -2.21 -4.77 -10.79
C VAL A 163 -1.20 -5.74 -10.19
N LEU A 164 -1.44 -7.02 -10.41
CA LEU A 164 -0.58 -8.11 -9.97
C LEU A 164 0.28 -8.65 -11.11
N ARG A 165 1.40 -9.26 -10.74
CA ARG A 165 2.28 -9.95 -11.67
C ARG A 165 2.53 -11.38 -11.20
N PRO A 166 2.59 -12.36 -12.11
CA PRO A 166 2.98 -13.72 -11.75
C PRO A 166 4.35 -13.75 -11.09
N GLY A 167 4.47 -14.53 -10.01
CA GLY A 167 5.71 -14.66 -9.23
C GLY A 167 5.89 -13.64 -8.10
N GLN A 168 4.88 -12.80 -7.84
CA GLN A 168 4.87 -11.91 -6.67
C GLN A 168 4.46 -12.65 -5.41
#